data_212dd152523277cd76e0f8574e4f7c0e
#
_entry.id   212dd152523277cd76e0f8574e4f7c0e
#
_cell.length_a   1.000
_cell.length_b   1.000
_cell.length_c   1.000
_cell.angle_alpha   90.00
_cell.angle_beta   90.00
_cell.angle_gamma   90.00
#
_symmetry.space_group_name_H-M   'P 1'
#
loop_
_entity.id
_entity.type
_entity.pdbx_description
1 polymer ?
#
loop_
_entity_poly.entity_id
_entity_poly.type
_entity_poly.pdbx_seq_one_letter_code
_entity_poly.pdbx_strand_id
1 'polypeptide(L)' 'MENKIKEYREKSGLSQGKLAEKCNVSRQTINAIENNKYDPSLQLAFDIARTLKVTMEELFISEKGGK' A
#
# COMPACT_ATOMS: atom_id res chain seq x y z
N MET A 1 7.19 5.27 6.28
CA MET A 1 7.77 4.41 5.24
C MET A 1 7.23 4.83 3.89
N GLU A 2 8.11 5.12 2.97
CA GLU A 2 7.68 5.49 1.64
C GLU A 2 7.18 4.28 0.87
N ASN A 3 6.23 4.54 -0.03
CA ASN A 3 5.63 3.44 -0.76
C ASN A 3 5.09 3.95 -2.09
N LYS A 4 4.75 3.01 -2.95
CA LYS A 4 4.16 3.29 -4.24
C LYS A 4 2.73 2.77 -4.32
N ILE A 5 2.06 2.68 -3.19
CA ILE A 5 0.71 2.14 -3.15
C ILE A 5 -0.23 2.94 -4.04
N LYS A 6 -0.19 4.26 -3.93
CA LYS A 6 -1.08 5.10 -4.73
C LYS A 6 -0.85 4.87 -6.22
N GLU A 7 0.42 4.78 -6.62
CA GLU A 7 0.77 4.61 -8.02
C GLU A 7 0.20 3.30 -8.57
N TYR A 8 0.45 2.19 -7.85
CA TYR A 8 -0.04 0.90 -8.31
C TYR A 8 -1.54 0.80 -8.20
N ARG A 9 -2.11 1.43 -7.16
CA ARG A 9 -3.54 1.44 -6.99
C ARG A 9 -4.22 2.12 -8.18
N GLU A 10 -3.69 3.27 -8.59
CA GLU A 10 -4.26 4.00 -9.70
C GLU A 10 -4.10 3.23 -11.01
N LYS A 11 -2.97 2.57 -11.18
CA LYS A 11 -2.78 1.73 -12.36
C LYS A 11 -3.76 0.59 -12.39
N SER A 12 -4.19 0.12 -11.24
CA SER A 12 -5.16 -0.97 -11.16
C SER A 12 -6.60 -0.48 -11.25
N GLY A 13 -6.81 0.83 -11.32
CA GLY A 13 -8.14 1.37 -11.42
C GLY A 13 -8.91 1.34 -10.13
N LEU A 14 -8.23 1.28 -8.99
CA LEU A 14 -8.89 1.17 -7.70
C LEU A 14 -8.88 2.51 -6.98
N SER A 15 -10.01 2.84 -6.35
CA SER A 15 -10.06 3.96 -5.43
C SER A 15 -9.46 3.55 -4.09
N GLN A 16 -9.17 4.54 -3.24
CA GLN A 16 -8.73 4.22 -1.89
C GLN A 16 -9.75 3.38 -1.15
N GLY A 17 -11.03 3.73 -1.32
CA GLY A 17 -12.08 2.99 -0.64
C GLY A 17 -12.17 1.55 -1.12
N LYS A 18 -12.01 1.34 -2.42
CA LYS A 18 -12.08 0.00 -2.95
C LYS A 18 -10.89 -0.85 -2.49
N LEU A 19 -9.70 -0.27 -2.48
CA LEU A 19 -8.54 -0.99 -1.97
C LEU A 19 -8.74 -1.33 -0.49
N ALA A 20 -9.23 -0.37 0.28
CA ALA A 20 -9.46 -0.59 1.70
C ALA A 20 -10.46 -1.73 1.92
N GLU A 21 -11.51 -1.75 1.12
CA GLU A 21 -12.52 -2.79 1.21
C GLU A 21 -11.90 -4.16 0.97
N LYS A 22 -11.06 -4.26 -0.04
CA LYS A 22 -10.43 -5.53 -0.37
C LYS A 22 -9.44 -5.98 0.69
N CYS A 23 -8.91 -5.04 1.45
CA CYS A 23 -7.93 -5.34 2.51
C CYS A 23 -8.57 -5.35 3.90
N ASN A 24 -9.88 -5.16 3.99
CA ASN A 24 -10.59 -5.20 5.26
C ASN A 24 -10.14 -4.13 6.24
N VAL A 25 -9.86 -2.96 5.74
CA VAL A 25 -9.50 -1.82 6.58
C VAL A 25 -10.28 -0.62 6.12
N SER A 26 -10.21 0.47 6.88
CA SER A 26 -10.92 1.68 6.51
C SER A 26 -10.17 2.43 5.42
N ARG A 27 -10.90 3.27 4.68
CA ARG A 27 -10.27 4.11 3.68
C ARG A 27 -9.25 5.05 4.33
N GLN A 28 -9.55 5.50 5.56
CA GLN A 28 -8.63 6.37 6.27
C GLN A 28 -7.29 5.70 6.51
N THR A 29 -7.31 4.40 6.78
CA THR A 29 -6.08 3.65 6.97
C THR A 29 -5.24 3.66 5.70
N ILE A 30 -5.86 3.38 4.55
CA ILE A 30 -5.13 3.40 3.29
C ILE A 30 -4.59 4.80 3.00
N ASN A 31 -5.41 5.82 3.23
CA ASN A 31 -4.97 7.19 3.01
C ASN A 31 -3.74 7.53 3.86
N ALA A 32 -3.76 7.15 5.13
CA ALA A 32 -2.65 7.44 6.02
C ALA A 32 -1.39 6.72 5.58
N ILE A 33 -1.53 5.49 5.12
CA ILE A 33 -0.37 4.73 4.65
C ILE A 33 0.20 5.36 3.39
N GLU A 34 -0.65 5.74 2.45
CA GLU A 34 -0.19 6.35 1.21
C GLU A 34 0.53 7.67 1.46
N ASN A 35 0.15 8.37 2.52
CA ASN A 35 0.75 9.66 2.85
C ASN A 35 1.90 9.54 3.85
N ASN A 36 2.37 8.32 4.08
CA ASN A 36 3.53 8.06 4.94
C ASN A 36 3.30 8.48 6.39
N LYS A 37 2.05 8.47 6.83
CA LYS A 37 1.72 8.85 8.21
C LYS A 37 1.46 7.64 9.08
N TYR A 38 1.43 6.47 8.50
CA TYR A 38 1.14 5.25 9.22
C TYR A 38 1.74 4.08 8.48
N ASP A 39 2.48 3.25 9.18
CA ASP A 39 3.07 2.07 8.58
C ASP A 39 2.11 0.90 8.74
N PRO A 40 1.87 0.14 7.68
CA PRO A 40 0.95 -0.99 7.78
C PRO A 40 1.59 -2.13 8.57
N SER A 41 0.74 -2.95 9.19
CA SER A 41 1.21 -4.20 9.74
C SER A 41 1.73 -5.07 8.60
N LEU A 42 2.51 -6.09 8.96
CA LEU A 42 3.03 -7.01 7.94
C LEU A 42 1.89 -7.67 7.19
N GLN A 43 0.85 -8.09 7.89
CA GLN A 43 -0.29 -8.74 7.25
C GLN A 43 -0.97 -7.79 6.28
N LEU A 44 -1.18 -6.55 6.69
CA LEU A 44 -1.82 -5.58 5.83
C LEU A 44 -0.95 -5.28 4.61
N ALA A 45 0.35 -5.18 4.80
CA ALA A 45 1.26 -4.93 3.70
C ALA A 45 1.17 -6.06 2.67
N PHE A 46 1.12 -7.31 3.12
CA PHE A 46 0.96 -8.43 2.22
C PHE A 46 -0.39 -8.38 1.49
N ASP A 47 -1.45 -8.01 2.22
CA ASP A 47 -2.77 -7.94 1.60
C ASP A 47 -2.80 -6.88 0.51
N ILE A 48 -2.18 -5.74 0.75
CA ILE A 48 -2.12 -4.68 -0.25
C ILE A 48 -1.34 -5.16 -1.47
N ALA A 49 -0.17 -5.74 -1.23
CA ALA A 49 0.67 -6.20 -2.34
C ALA A 49 -0.06 -7.24 -3.17
N ARG A 50 -0.72 -8.19 -2.51
CA ARG A 50 -1.45 -9.23 -3.22
C ARG A 50 -2.60 -8.64 -4.02
N THR A 51 -3.32 -7.69 -3.44
CA THR A 51 -4.44 -7.05 -4.12
C THR A 51 -3.98 -6.31 -5.36
N LEU A 52 -2.84 -5.63 -5.27
CA LEU A 52 -2.30 -4.86 -6.37
C LEU A 52 -1.44 -5.70 -7.30
N LYS A 53 -1.20 -6.97 -6.95
CA LYS A 53 -0.45 -7.93 -7.77
C LYS A 53 0.98 -7.48 -8.00
N VAL A 54 1.59 -6.97 -6.95
CA VAL A 54 2.99 -6.56 -6.98
C VAL A 54 3.70 -7.20 -5.80
N THR A 55 5.03 -7.17 -5.84
CA THR A 55 5.80 -7.68 -4.73
C THR A 55 5.91 -6.62 -3.64
N MET A 56 6.27 -7.07 -2.45
CA MET A 56 6.52 -6.13 -1.37
C MET A 56 7.63 -5.16 -1.73
N GLU A 57 8.65 -5.66 -2.43
CA GLU A 57 9.77 -4.83 -2.82
C GLU A 57 9.36 -3.75 -3.81
N GLU A 58 8.40 -4.07 -4.68
CA GLU A 58 7.91 -3.08 -5.62
C GLU A 58 7.07 -2.03 -4.92
N LEU A 59 6.38 -2.43 -3.87
CA LEU A 59 5.39 -1.58 -3.24
C LEU A 59 6.00 -0.63 -2.22
N PHE A 60 6.95 -1.11 -1.44
CA PHE A 60 7.54 -0.33 -0.35
C PHE A 60 8.99 0.02 -0.67
N ILE A 61 9.33 1.25 -0.39
CA ILE A 61 10.66 1.77 -0.69
C ILE A 61 11.43 1.87 0.60
N SER A 62 12.61 1.24 0.61
CA SER A 62 13.51 1.34 1.74
C SER A 62 14.54 2.42 1.43
N GLU A 63 14.61 3.42 2.26
CA GLU A 63 15.58 4.47 2.02
C GLU A 63 16.98 4.00 2.20
N LYS A 64 17.12 2.95 2.97
CA LYS A 64 18.44 2.41 3.17
C LYS A 64 18.78 1.33 2.22
N GLY A 65 17.84 0.92 1.41
CA GLY A 65 18.03 -0.24 0.58
C GLY A 65 19.08 -0.05 -0.46
N GLY A 66 19.37 1.16 -0.79
CA GLY A 66 20.36 1.40 -1.80
C GLY A 66 21.75 1.21 -1.31
N LYS A 67 21.89 1.03 -0.10
CA LYS A 67 23.17 0.99 0.35
C LYS A 67 23.65 -0.19 0.63
#